data_4feec2407b23ae1b97bf0bf193fab1d5
#
_entry.id   4feec2407b23ae1b97bf0bf193fab1d5
#
_cell.length_a   1.000
_cell.length_b   1.000
_cell.length_c   1.000
_cell.angle_alpha   90.00
_cell.angle_beta   90.00
_cell.angle_gamma   90.00
#
_symmetry.space_group_name_H-M   'P 1'
#
loop_
_entity.id
_entity.type
_entity.pdbx_description
1 polymer ?
#
loop_
_entity_poly.entity_id
_entity_poly.type
_entity_poly.pdbx_seq_one_letter_code
_entity_poly.pdbx_strand_id
1 'polypeptide(L)'
;LYHIGVLEALEENGVPIDYVAGTSMGSIIAAMYAAGYSPAEMRAIVNSGVVKEWVSGRIDPNKYMAYYRQVGSNPAFLSLRIDVESPSGKRLRVPRNLISSTQIDMALTELFAPATAAADGDFDRLMVPFLCVASDLNHRGPVVLREGDLSEAVRSSMSIPLVFKPMVKDSMLLYDGGIYDNFPWKPLDEDFRPDLIVGSICTEGNTPPSEESNIMDQAFMLAMHDTDYTLPEERSVTIRRAVGVNMLDFDQAEAIMNAGYEDAVAAMPQLLEKVAERRDSAYYAGRREAFRAKCPPLVFDDYKLE
;
A
#
# COMPACT_ATOMS: atom_id res chain seq x y z
N LEU A 1 6.87 4.37 -3.54
CA LEU A 1 7.39 4.45 -4.91
C LEU A 1 8.84 3.96 -5.03
N TYR A 2 9.70 4.29 -4.09
CA TYR A 2 11.09 3.83 -4.00
C TYR A 2 11.23 2.30 -4.21
N HIS A 3 10.33 1.53 -3.60
CA HIS A 3 10.32 0.07 -3.68
C HIS A 3 10.11 -0.48 -5.10
N ILE A 4 9.48 0.29 -6.01
CA ILE A 4 9.33 -0.12 -7.43
C ILE A 4 10.71 -0.23 -8.08
N GLY A 5 11.57 0.77 -7.89
CA GLY A 5 12.94 0.73 -8.41
C GLY A 5 13.77 -0.40 -7.78
N VAL A 6 13.58 -0.67 -6.49
CA VAL A 6 14.23 -1.81 -5.84
C VAL A 6 13.80 -3.13 -6.48
N LEU A 7 12.50 -3.36 -6.67
CA LEU A 7 11.99 -4.58 -7.33
C LEU A 7 12.52 -4.72 -8.76
N GLU A 8 12.59 -3.61 -9.51
CA GLU A 8 13.13 -3.58 -10.87
C GLU A 8 14.59 -4.07 -10.91
N ALA A 9 15.44 -3.50 -10.05
CA ALA A 9 16.84 -3.91 -9.95
C ALA A 9 17.02 -5.36 -9.49
N LEU A 10 16.19 -5.84 -8.55
CA LEU A 10 16.23 -7.24 -8.11
C LEU A 10 15.92 -8.20 -9.24
N GLU A 11 14.84 -7.97 -10.01
CA GLU A 11 14.48 -8.82 -11.14
C GLU A 11 15.51 -8.78 -12.26
N GLU A 12 16.01 -7.61 -12.65
CA GLU A 12 17.03 -7.46 -13.69
C GLU A 12 18.32 -8.19 -13.36
N ASN A 13 18.65 -8.28 -12.06
CA ASN A 13 19.83 -9.02 -11.60
C ASN A 13 19.53 -10.48 -11.22
N GLY A 14 18.32 -10.94 -11.45
CA GLY A 14 17.92 -12.33 -11.26
C GLY A 14 17.79 -12.76 -9.80
N VAL A 15 17.57 -11.82 -8.87
CA VAL A 15 17.33 -12.13 -7.45
C VAL A 15 15.90 -12.66 -7.28
N PRO A 16 15.70 -13.93 -6.87
CA PRO A 16 14.37 -14.48 -6.72
C PRO A 16 13.61 -13.78 -5.59
N ILE A 17 12.32 -13.53 -5.83
CA ILE A 17 11.41 -12.95 -4.85
C ILE A 17 10.31 -13.98 -4.60
N ASP A 18 10.41 -14.67 -3.46
CA ASP A 18 9.52 -15.78 -3.11
C ASP A 18 8.40 -15.35 -2.16
N TYR A 19 8.62 -14.28 -1.38
CA TYR A 19 7.67 -13.71 -0.43
C TYR A 19 7.77 -12.19 -0.42
N VAL A 20 6.67 -11.50 -0.18
CA VAL A 20 6.67 -10.06 -0.03
C VAL A 20 5.80 -9.62 1.14
N ALA A 21 6.26 -8.60 1.87
CA ALA A 21 5.49 -7.96 2.92
C ALA A 21 5.58 -6.44 2.80
N GLY A 22 4.57 -5.75 3.29
CA GLY A 22 4.58 -4.29 3.27
C GLY A 22 3.58 -3.66 4.22
N THR A 23 3.84 -2.41 4.55
CA THR A 23 2.95 -1.56 5.34
C THR A 23 2.66 -0.28 4.58
N SER A 24 1.43 0.23 4.65
CA SER A 24 1.02 1.49 4.03
C SER A 24 1.34 1.53 2.53
N MET A 25 2.09 2.51 2.05
CA MET A 25 2.54 2.56 0.64
C MET A 25 3.33 1.30 0.23
N GLY A 26 4.09 0.71 1.16
CA GLY A 26 4.79 -0.55 0.94
C GLY A 26 3.85 -1.71 0.67
N SER A 27 2.68 -1.75 1.33
CA SER A 27 1.66 -2.78 1.11
C SER A 27 1.05 -2.71 -0.29
N ILE A 28 0.86 -1.50 -0.84
CA ILE A 28 0.35 -1.32 -2.21
C ILE A 28 1.34 -1.92 -3.22
N ILE A 29 2.62 -1.58 -3.10
CA ILE A 29 3.65 -2.05 -4.04
C ILE A 29 3.86 -3.56 -3.90
N ALA A 30 3.93 -4.08 -2.67
CA ALA A 30 4.06 -5.50 -2.40
C ALA A 30 2.85 -6.29 -2.92
N ALA A 31 1.62 -5.79 -2.70
CA ALA A 31 0.40 -6.42 -3.21
C ALA A 31 0.32 -6.38 -4.74
N MET A 32 0.72 -5.29 -5.39
CA MET A 32 0.80 -5.23 -6.86
C MET A 32 1.76 -6.30 -7.38
N TYR A 33 2.93 -6.45 -6.75
CA TYR A 33 3.89 -7.49 -7.13
C TYR A 33 3.31 -8.88 -6.94
N ALA A 34 2.70 -9.14 -5.79
CA ALA A 34 2.04 -10.40 -5.46
C ALA A 34 0.85 -10.73 -6.40
N ALA A 35 0.14 -9.71 -6.86
CA ALA A 35 -0.94 -9.83 -7.86
C ALA A 35 -0.44 -9.98 -9.30
N GLY A 36 0.88 -10.03 -9.52
CA GLY A 36 1.49 -10.28 -10.81
C GLY A 36 1.79 -9.04 -11.66
N TYR A 37 1.78 -7.83 -11.08
CA TYR A 37 2.27 -6.64 -11.78
C TYR A 37 3.80 -6.65 -11.85
N SER A 38 4.36 -6.35 -13.01
CA SER A 38 5.79 -6.14 -13.16
C SER A 38 6.21 -4.75 -12.64
N PRO A 39 7.46 -4.54 -12.23
CA PRO A 39 7.96 -3.21 -11.88
C PRO A 39 7.75 -2.17 -12.98
N ALA A 40 7.89 -2.57 -14.25
CA ALA A 40 7.64 -1.71 -15.40
C ALA A 40 6.17 -1.27 -15.50
N GLU A 41 5.21 -2.18 -15.28
CA GLU A 41 3.78 -1.84 -15.26
C GLU A 41 3.44 -0.93 -14.09
N MET A 42 4.01 -1.17 -12.90
CA MET A 42 3.83 -0.29 -11.74
C MET A 42 4.36 1.11 -12.02
N ARG A 43 5.55 1.23 -12.62
CA ARG A 43 6.15 2.50 -13.05
C ARG A 43 5.26 3.21 -14.07
N ALA A 44 4.69 2.49 -15.03
CA ALA A 44 3.77 3.06 -16.02
C ALA A 44 2.50 3.60 -15.37
N ILE A 45 1.90 2.88 -14.40
CA ILE A 45 0.73 3.33 -13.64
C ILE A 45 1.06 4.63 -12.88
N VAL A 46 2.18 4.69 -12.18
CA VAL A 46 2.61 5.89 -11.44
C VAL A 46 2.83 7.07 -12.38
N ASN A 47 3.54 6.85 -13.49
CA ASN A 47 3.87 7.89 -14.46
C ASN A 47 2.67 8.37 -15.29
N SER A 48 1.59 7.61 -15.36
CA SER A 48 0.33 8.06 -15.99
C SER A 48 -0.36 9.20 -15.22
N GLY A 49 0.05 9.44 -13.96
CA GLY A 49 -0.53 10.47 -13.09
C GLY A 49 -1.84 10.03 -12.42
N VAL A 50 -2.38 8.86 -12.73
CA VAL A 50 -3.65 8.37 -12.17
C VAL A 50 -3.61 8.22 -10.65
N VAL A 51 -2.44 7.92 -10.08
CA VAL A 51 -2.24 7.81 -8.62
C VAL A 51 -2.57 9.13 -7.90
N LYS A 52 -2.23 10.28 -8.51
CA LYS A 52 -2.60 11.61 -7.98
C LYS A 52 -4.13 11.79 -7.93
N GLU A 53 -4.83 11.28 -8.93
CA GLU A 53 -6.31 11.31 -8.95
C GLU A 53 -6.87 10.47 -7.80
N TRP A 54 -6.36 9.25 -7.59
CA TRP A 54 -6.82 8.34 -6.55
C TRP A 54 -6.72 8.94 -5.15
N VAL A 55 -5.59 9.59 -4.85
CA VAL A 55 -5.35 10.18 -3.52
C VAL A 55 -5.92 11.59 -3.38
N SER A 56 -6.32 12.25 -4.46
CA SER A 56 -6.90 13.60 -4.41
C SER A 56 -8.28 13.63 -3.76
N GLY A 57 -8.99 12.50 -3.73
CA GLY A 57 -10.37 12.41 -3.29
C GLY A 57 -11.38 13.14 -4.19
N ARG A 58 -10.92 13.66 -5.34
CA ARG A 58 -11.77 14.34 -6.31
C ARG A 58 -12.34 13.34 -7.28
N ILE A 59 -13.66 13.34 -7.42
CA ILE A 59 -14.35 12.54 -8.44
C ILE A 59 -14.35 13.33 -9.73
N ASP A 60 -13.74 12.77 -10.80
CA ASP A 60 -13.85 13.37 -12.14
C ASP A 60 -15.31 13.24 -12.61
N PRO A 61 -16.03 14.38 -12.77
CA PRO A 61 -17.40 14.36 -13.23
C PRO A 61 -17.59 13.69 -14.58
N ASN A 62 -16.62 13.76 -15.45
CA ASN A 62 -16.72 13.22 -16.81
C ASN A 62 -16.56 11.69 -16.85
N LYS A 63 -15.87 11.13 -15.84
CA LYS A 63 -15.55 9.70 -15.77
C LYS A 63 -16.61 8.90 -15.02
N TYR A 64 -17.27 9.51 -14.01
CA TYR A 64 -18.14 8.80 -13.08
C TYR A 64 -19.57 9.38 -12.95
N MET A 65 -19.92 10.45 -13.66
CA MET A 65 -21.17 11.21 -13.45
C MET A 65 -22.36 10.81 -14.30
N ALA A 66 -22.42 9.62 -14.86
CA ALA A 66 -23.67 9.18 -15.49
C ALA A 66 -24.86 9.13 -14.52
N TYR A 67 -24.62 9.08 -13.20
CA TYR A 67 -25.63 8.86 -12.16
C TYR A 67 -25.68 9.87 -11.02
N TYR A 68 -24.67 10.74 -10.83
CA TYR A 68 -24.75 11.79 -9.83
C TYR A 68 -25.46 13.01 -10.38
N ARG A 69 -26.66 13.29 -9.87
CA ARG A 69 -27.28 14.60 -10.04
C ARG A 69 -26.26 15.66 -9.67
N GLN A 70 -26.00 16.61 -10.56
CA GLN A 70 -25.25 17.81 -10.23
C GLN A 70 -25.92 18.50 -9.04
N VAL A 71 -25.42 18.26 -7.86
CA VAL A 71 -25.69 19.15 -6.73
C VAL A 71 -24.96 20.42 -7.13
N GLY A 72 -25.73 21.51 -7.31
CA GLY A 72 -25.19 22.79 -7.75
C GLY A 72 -23.96 23.15 -6.95
N SER A 73 -22.95 23.74 -7.59
CA SER A 73 -21.69 24.12 -6.99
C SER A 73 -21.92 24.85 -5.67
N ASN A 74 -21.59 24.18 -4.56
CA ASN A 74 -21.60 24.81 -3.25
C ASN A 74 -20.27 25.53 -3.07
N PRO A 75 -20.22 26.86 -3.04
CA PRO A 75 -18.99 27.61 -2.87
C PRO A 75 -18.44 27.56 -1.43
N ALA A 76 -19.06 26.79 -0.53
CA ALA A 76 -18.62 26.65 0.86
C ALA A 76 -17.28 25.91 0.92
N PHE A 77 -16.27 26.59 1.45
CA PHE A 77 -14.95 26.04 1.74
C PHE A 77 -15.01 24.93 2.82
N LEU A 78 -15.98 25.01 3.72
CA LEU A 78 -16.22 24.05 4.78
C LEU A 78 -17.72 23.82 4.94
N SER A 79 -18.17 22.57 4.88
CA SER A 79 -19.55 22.18 5.15
C SER A 79 -19.63 21.37 6.42
N LEU A 80 -20.34 21.88 7.42
CA LEU A 80 -20.64 21.17 8.66
C LEU A 80 -22.08 20.67 8.63
N ARG A 81 -22.28 19.36 8.80
CA ARG A 81 -23.62 18.79 8.96
C ARG A 81 -24.05 18.84 10.42
N ILE A 82 -25.18 19.47 10.66
CA ILE A 82 -25.85 19.45 11.97
C ILE A 82 -27.03 18.48 11.86
N ASP A 83 -27.00 17.41 12.64
CA ASP A 83 -28.10 16.45 12.72
C ASP A 83 -29.13 16.97 13.72
N VAL A 84 -30.31 17.34 13.23
CA VAL A 84 -31.37 17.99 14.05
C VAL A 84 -32.32 16.97 14.68
N GLU A 85 -32.33 15.73 14.19
CA GLU A 85 -33.28 14.67 14.58
C GLU A 85 -32.69 13.63 15.54
N SER A 86 -31.55 13.88 16.17
CA SER A 86 -31.00 12.95 17.15
C SER A 86 -31.75 13.02 18.48
N PRO A 87 -32.15 11.89 19.10
CA PRO A 87 -32.80 11.85 20.41
C PRO A 87 -31.97 12.51 21.53
N SER A 88 -30.68 12.70 21.32
CA SER A 88 -29.73 13.33 22.25
C SER A 88 -29.48 14.82 21.97
N GLY A 89 -30.25 15.46 21.08
CA GLY A 89 -30.11 16.86 20.72
C GLY A 89 -29.21 17.11 19.50
N LYS A 90 -29.00 18.38 19.18
CA LYS A 90 -28.19 18.82 18.03
C LYS A 90 -26.75 18.34 18.18
N ARG A 91 -26.26 17.51 17.28
CA ARG A 91 -24.86 17.10 17.24
C ARG A 91 -24.17 17.70 16.01
N LEU A 92 -23.08 18.40 16.26
CA LEU A 92 -22.17 18.82 15.20
C LEU A 92 -21.39 17.58 14.70
N ARG A 93 -21.58 17.19 13.45
CA ARG A 93 -20.76 16.14 12.82
C ARG A 93 -19.51 16.78 12.25
N VAL A 94 -18.40 16.58 12.93
CA VAL A 94 -17.08 16.89 12.36
C VAL A 94 -16.76 15.81 11.31
N PRO A 95 -16.23 16.17 10.13
CA PRO A 95 -15.76 15.19 9.15
C PRO A 95 -14.79 14.20 9.80
N ARG A 96 -14.96 12.91 9.52
CA ARG A 96 -14.08 11.86 10.08
C ARG A 96 -12.79 11.67 9.28
N ASN A 97 -12.73 12.25 8.08
CA ASN A 97 -11.61 12.16 7.15
C ASN A 97 -11.58 13.43 6.30
N LEU A 98 -10.38 13.81 5.87
CA LEU A 98 -10.16 15.00 5.04
C LEU A 98 -10.34 14.68 3.55
N ILE A 99 -10.05 13.45 3.13
CA ILE A 99 -10.07 12.99 1.75
C ILE A 99 -11.13 11.91 1.58
N SER A 100 -11.95 11.99 0.52
CA SER A 100 -12.88 10.91 0.17
C SER A 100 -12.08 9.69 -0.29
N SER A 101 -12.36 8.53 0.30
CA SER A 101 -11.68 7.29 -0.06
C SER A 101 -12.24 6.63 -1.33
N THR A 102 -13.35 7.10 -1.87
CA THR A 102 -14.06 6.43 -2.97
C THR A 102 -13.15 6.13 -4.17
N GLN A 103 -12.30 7.07 -4.57
CA GLN A 103 -11.41 6.87 -5.72
C GLN A 103 -10.36 5.80 -5.46
N ILE A 104 -9.73 5.85 -4.30
CA ILE A 104 -8.70 4.86 -3.94
C ILE A 104 -9.33 3.49 -3.69
N ASP A 105 -10.52 3.44 -3.09
CA ASP A 105 -11.25 2.19 -2.84
C ASP A 105 -11.58 1.50 -4.19
N MET A 106 -12.08 2.26 -5.17
CA MET A 106 -12.34 1.75 -6.52
C MET A 106 -11.05 1.30 -7.23
N ALA A 107 -10.00 2.11 -7.16
CA ALA A 107 -8.73 1.80 -7.81
C ALA A 107 -8.10 0.51 -7.24
N LEU A 108 -8.09 0.36 -5.91
CA LEU A 108 -7.58 -0.86 -5.27
C LEU A 108 -8.43 -2.08 -5.64
N THR A 109 -9.75 -1.92 -5.74
CA THR A 109 -10.63 -3.00 -6.19
C THR A 109 -10.33 -3.39 -7.64
N GLU A 110 -10.20 -2.42 -8.56
CA GLU A 110 -9.82 -2.69 -9.95
C GLU A 110 -8.46 -3.38 -10.08
N LEU A 111 -7.49 -2.99 -9.26
CA LEU A 111 -6.14 -3.58 -9.27
C LEU A 111 -6.12 -5.01 -8.71
N PHE A 112 -6.91 -5.30 -7.68
CA PHE A 112 -6.69 -6.50 -6.88
C PHE A 112 -7.82 -7.54 -6.91
N ALA A 113 -9.05 -7.18 -7.32
CA ALA A 113 -10.16 -8.13 -7.33
C ALA A 113 -9.89 -9.38 -8.20
N PRO A 114 -9.31 -9.28 -9.40
CA PRO A 114 -8.97 -10.48 -10.19
C PRO A 114 -7.96 -11.39 -9.48
N ALA A 115 -6.97 -10.82 -8.80
CA ALA A 115 -5.97 -11.58 -8.07
C ALA A 115 -6.56 -12.22 -6.79
N THR A 116 -7.43 -11.50 -6.07
CA THR A 116 -8.19 -12.04 -4.93
C THR A 116 -8.99 -13.26 -5.35
N ALA A 117 -9.73 -13.16 -6.46
CA ALA A 117 -10.53 -14.28 -6.98
C ALA A 117 -9.65 -15.47 -7.43
N ALA A 118 -8.52 -15.21 -8.09
CA ALA A 118 -7.60 -16.27 -8.52
C ALA A 118 -6.95 -17.01 -7.35
N ALA A 119 -6.72 -16.30 -6.23
CA ALA A 119 -6.15 -16.83 -5.00
C ALA A 119 -7.22 -17.39 -4.03
N ASP A 120 -8.53 -17.22 -4.33
CA ASP A 120 -9.63 -17.61 -3.45
C ASP A 120 -9.53 -16.96 -2.06
N GLY A 121 -9.06 -15.72 -2.03
CA GLY A 121 -8.86 -14.94 -0.82
C GLY A 121 -7.70 -15.39 0.08
N ASP A 122 -6.92 -16.36 -0.31
CA ASP A 122 -5.72 -16.82 0.40
C ASP A 122 -4.46 -16.16 -0.22
N PHE A 123 -3.81 -15.25 0.51
CA PHE A 123 -2.68 -14.50 -0.03
C PHE A 123 -1.43 -15.35 -0.23
N ASP A 124 -1.36 -16.55 0.35
CA ASP A 124 -0.29 -17.51 0.07
C ASP A 124 -0.42 -18.11 -1.35
N ARG A 125 -1.59 -18.00 -1.99
CA ARG A 125 -1.88 -18.49 -3.34
C ARG A 125 -1.76 -17.41 -4.42
N LEU A 126 -1.38 -16.20 -4.07
CA LEU A 126 -1.01 -15.15 -5.03
C LEU A 126 0.21 -15.56 -5.86
N MET A 127 0.59 -14.80 -6.89
CA MET A 127 1.79 -15.07 -7.66
C MET A 127 3.02 -15.18 -6.77
N VAL A 128 3.12 -14.31 -5.77
CA VAL A 128 4.08 -14.37 -4.68
C VAL A 128 3.28 -14.28 -3.39
N PRO A 129 3.45 -15.19 -2.42
CA PRO A 129 2.82 -15.08 -1.12
C PRO A 129 3.06 -13.72 -0.46
N PHE A 130 2.00 -13.18 0.12
CA PHE A 130 1.95 -11.80 0.57
C PHE A 130 1.36 -11.68 1.96
N LEU A 131 1.88 -10.73 2.73
CA LEU A 131 1.22 -10.23 3.92
C LEU A 131 1.34 -8.70 4.01
N CYS A 132 0.39 -8.07 4.66
CA CYS A 132 0.52 -6.67 5.07
C CYS A 132 0.07 -6.47 6.51
N VAL A 133 0.49 -5.35 7.08
CA VAL A 133 0.15 -4.99 8.45
C VAL A 133 -0.80 -3.80 8.47
N ALA A 134 -1.84 -3.90 9.28
CA ALA A 134 -2.71 -2.81 9.69
C ALA A 134 -2.61 -2.61 11.20
N SER A 135 -3.19 -1.53 11.72
CA SER A 135 -3.23 -1.22 13.15
C SER A 135 -4.66 -1.27 13.66
N ASP A 136 -4.95 -2.13 14.62
CA ASP A 136 -6.26 -2.15 15.27
C ASP A 136 -6.33 -1.18 16.45
N LEU A 137 -7.19 -0.16 16.32
CA LEU A 137 -7.39 0.83 17.36
C LEU A 137 -8.08 0.24 18.60
N ASN A 138 -8.97 -0.75 18.41
CA ASN A 138 -9.75 -1.33 19.51
C ASN A 138 -8.85 -2.16 20.44
N HIS A 139 -7.94 -2.94 19.88
CA HIS A 139 -7.02 -3.81 20.65
C HIS A 139 -5.62 -3.19 20.82
N ARG A 140 -5.34 -2.05 20.19
CA ARG A 140 -4.08 -1.29 20.31
C ARG A 140 -2.86 -2.13 19.95
N GLY A 141 -2.87 -2.69 18.75
CA GLY A 141 -1.76 -3.52 18.27
C GLY A 141 -1.74 -3.68 16.75
N PRO A 142 -0.65 -4.24 16.21
CA PRO A 142 -0.57 -4.58 14.81
C PRO A 142 -1.44 -5.80 14.50
N VAL A 143 -1.99 -5.82 13.29
CA VAL A 143 -2.75 -6.94 12.73
C VAL A 143 -2.12 -7.35 11.43
N VAL A 144 -1.68 -8.60 11.32
CA VAL A 144 -1.18 -9.19 10.09
C VAL A 144 -2.35 -9.67 9.26
N LEU A 145 -2.43 -9.22 8.02
CA LEU A 145 -3.48 -9.57 7.06
C LEU A 145 -2.88 -10.46 5.97
N ARG A 146 -3.38 -11.70 5.86
CA ARG A 146 -2.92 -12.74 4.92
C ARG A 146 -4.05 -13.41 4.16
N GLU A 147 -5.29 -13.02 4.42
CA GLU A 147 -6.48 -13.60 3.80
C GLU A 147 -7.62 -12.59 3.67
N GLY A 148 -8.59 -12.92 2.85
CA GLY A 148 -9.77 -12.13 2.57
C GLY A 148 -9.66 -11.37 1.25
N ASP A 149 -10.27 -10.20 1.17
CA ASP A 149 -10.16 -9.33 0.02
C ASP A 149 -8.84 -8.55 0.06
N LEU A 150 -8.02 -8.70 -0.99
CA LEU A 150 -6.71 -8.06 -1.07
C LEU A 150 -6.81 -6.53 -1.11
N SER A 151 -7.86 -6.00 -1.75
CA SER A 151 -8.10 -4.55 -1.79
C SER A 151 -8.45 -3.99 -0.42
N GLU A 152 -9.26 -4.71 0.37
CA GLU A 152 -9.59 -4.33 1.74
C GLU A 152 -8.37 -4.42 2.68
N ALA A 153 -7.54 -5.45 2.53
CA ALA A 153 -6.33 -5.63 3.32
C ALA A 153 -5.34 -4.47 3.09
N VAL A 154 -5.03 -4.18 1.82
CA VAL A 154 -4.16 -3.06 1.44
C VAL A 154 -4.76 -1.73 1.87
N ARG A 155 -6.09 -1.55 1.66
CA ARG A 155 -6.80 -0.35 2.08
C ARG A 155 -6.75 -0.13 3.59
N SER A 156 -6.83 -1.20 4.37
CA SER A 156 -6.67 -1.16 5.83
C SER A 156 -5.26 -0.70 6.21
N SER A 157 -4.25 -1.33 5.59
CA SER A 157 -2.83 -1.04 5.83
C SER A 157 -2.44 0.41 5.53
N MET A 158 -3.15 1.10 4.63
CA MET A 158 -2.88 2.49 4.23
C MET A 158 -3.90 3.51 4.79
N SER A 159 -4.72 3.14 5.75
CA SER A 159 -5.73 4.03 6.36
C SER A 159 -5.13 5.06 7.31
N ILE A 160 -4.42 6.04 6.77
CA ILE A 160 -3.77 7.11 7.55
C ILE A 160 -4.82 7.87 8.38
N PRO A 161 -4.65 7.97 9.72
CA PRO A 161 -5.55 8.72 10.58
C PRO A 161 -5.77 10.16 10.07
N LEU A 162 -6.99 10.65 10.17
CA LEU A 162 -7.45 11.96 9.70
C LEU A 162 -7.51 12.10 8.18
N VAL A 163 -6.62 11.45 7.41
CA VAL A 163 -6.62 11.50 5.94
C VAL A 163 -7.73 10.63 5.38
N PHE A 164 -7.72 9.35 5.70
CA PHE A 164 -8.69 8.38 5.22
C PHE A 164 -9.59 7.84 6.33
N LYS A 165 -10.80 7.43 5.93
CA LYS A 165 -11.70 6.72 6.84
C LYS A 165 -11.09 5.34 7.18
N PRO A 166 -11.11 4.94 8.47
CA PRO A 166 -10.66 3.60 8.86
C PRO A 166 -11.54 2.51 8.25
N MET A 167 -10.96 1.33 8.08
CA MET A 167 -11.69 0.12 7.70
C MET A 167 -12.22 -0.57 8.94
N VAL A 168 -13.43 -1.15 8.81
CA VAL A 168 -14.05 -1.95 9.89
C VAL A 168 -14.12 -3.39 9.39
N LYS A 169 -13.45 -4.30 10.10
CA LYS A 169 -13.46 -5.73 9.80
C LYS A 169 -13.51 -6.53 11.10
N ASP A 170 -14.42 -7.47 11.22
CA ASP A 170 -14.53 -8.40 12.35
C ASP A 170 -14.43 -7.72 13.73
N SER A 171 -15.16 -6.63 13.94
CA SER A 171 -15.13 -5.78 15.14
C SER A 171 -13.81 -5.03 15.38
N MET A 172 -12.84 -5.13 14.50
CA MET A 172 -11.62 -4.32 14.51
C MET A 172 -11.86 -2.99 13.80
N LEU A 173 -11.19 -1.95 14.28
CA LEU A 173 -11.14 -0.64 13.64
C LEU A 173 -9.73 -0.41 13.12
N LEU A 174 -9.54 -0.67 11.82
CA LEU A 174 -8.23 -0.76 11.19
C LEU A 174 -7.78 0.58 10.61
N TYR A 175 -6.59 0.98 11.01
CA TYR A 175 -5.83 2.12 10.52
C TYR A 175 -4.52 1.70 9.90
N ASP A 176 -3.76 2.67 9.41
CA ASP A 176 -2.43 2.49 8.81
C ASP A 176 -1.52 1.67 9.72
N GLY A 177 -0.92 0.63 9.15
CA GLY A 177 -0.06 -0.29 9.88
C GLY A 177 1.19 0.37 10.45
N GLY A 178 1.63 1.48 9.84
CA GLY A 178 2.78 2.25 10.29
C GLY A 178 2.66 2.78 11.72
N ILE A 179 1.46 2.81 12.30
CA ILE A 179 1.28 3.18 13.71
C ILE A 179 2.02 2.22 14.63
N TYR A 180 2.00 0.91 14.38
CA TYR A 180 2.63 -0.11 15.23
C TYR A 180 3.81 -0.82 14.56
N ASP A 181 3.76 -1.05 13.24
CA ASP A 181 4.82 -1.75 12.51
C ASP A 181 4.93 -1.23 11.06
N ASN A 182 5.85 -0.30 10.86
CA ASN A 182 6.11 0.29 9.54
C ASN A 182 7.10 -0.54 8.69
N PHE A 183 7.65 -1.61 9.23
CA PHE A 183 8.60 -2.48 8.55
C PHE A 183 8.41 -3.95 8.95
N PRO A 184 7.42 -4.66 8.38
CA PRO A 184 6.90 -5.94 8.86
C PRO A 184 7.79 -7.14 8.51
N TRP A 185 9.09 -7.04 8.81
CA TRP A 185 10.02 -8.13 8.57
C TRP A 185 9.84 -9.30 9.55
N LYS A 186 9.46 -9.01 10.81
CA LYS A 186 9.24 -10.06 11.81
C LYS A 186 8.09 -10.98 11.45
N PRO A 187 6.86 -10.48 11.16
CA PRO A 187 5.79 -11.36 10.71
C PRO A 187 6.13 -12.08 9.40
N LEU A 188 6.86 -11.46 8.47
CA LEU A 188 7.32 -12.15 7.26
C LEU A 188 8.27 -13.30 7.62
N ASP A 189 9.22 -13.07 8.53
CA ASP A 189 10.18 -14.08 8.95
C ASP A 189 9.54 -15.23 9.73
N GLU A 190 8.61 -14.91 10.62
CA GLU A 190 7.88 -15.90 11.43
C GLU A 190 7.01 -16.82 10.56
N ASP A 191 6.34 -16.25 9.56
CA ASP A 191 5.40 -16.97 8.72
C ASP A 191 6.07 -17.76 7.59
N PHE A 192 7.04 -17.15 6.90
CA PHE A 192 7.63 -17.73 5.68
C PHE A 192 9.04 -18.29 5.86
N ARG A 193 9.79 -17.86 6.87
CA ARG A 193 11.17 -18.29 7.17
C ARG A 193 12.09 -18.25 5.95
N PRO A 194 12.22 -17.10 5.27
CA PRO A 194 13.07 -16.98 4.08
C PRO A 194 14.54 -17.16 4.41
N ASP A 195 15.30 -17.71 3.48
CA ASP A 195 16.75 -17.84 3.61
C ASP A 195 17.47 -16.48 3.59
N LEU A 196 16.92 -15.50 2.86
CA LEU A 196 17.45 -14.15 2.74
C LEU A 196 16.32 -13.12 2.83
N ILE A 197 16.50 -12.10 3.65
CA ILE A 197 15.57 -10.96 3.75
C ILE A 197 16.19 -9.73 3.10
N VAL A 198 15.50 -9.15 2.13
CA VAL A 198 15.86 -7.86 1.54
C VAL A 198 14.95 -6.78 2.11
N GLY A 199 15.52 -5.92 2.96
CA GLY A 199 14.80 -4.79 3.54
C GLY A 199 14.88 -3.56 2.66
N SER A 200 13.74 -3.07 2.18
CA SER A 200 13.65 -1.82 1.41
C SER A 200 13.02 -0.72 2.26
N ILE A 201 13.81 0.28 2.67
CA ILE A 201 13.41 1.32 3.61
C ILE A 201 13.57 2.69 2.96
N CYS A 202 12.48 3.45 2.88
CA CYS A 202 12.47 4.79 2.27
C CYS A 202 12.11 5.92 3.26
N THR A 203 12.19 5.64 4.55
CA THR A 203 11.90 6.58 5.64
C THR A 203 13.15 6.91 6.46
N GLU A 204 13.08 8.00 7.23
CA GLU A 204 14.12 8.34 8.23
C GLU A 204 14.08 7.42 9.46
N GLY A 205 13.14 6.48 9.50
CA GLY A 205 12.93 5.58 10.62
C GLY A 205 12.16 6.24 11.75
N ASN A 206 12.63 6.02 12.99
CA ASN A 206 11.99 6.56 14.21
C ASN A 206 12.43 7.99 14.53
N THR A 207 12.89 8.75 13.55
CA THR A 207 13.34 10.14 13.73
C THR A 207 12.13 11.04 13.97
N PRO A 208 12.11 11.85 15.04
CA PRO A 208 11.03 12.78 15.28
C PRO A 208 10.87 13.80 14.14
N PRO A 209 9.65 14.28 13.86
CA PRO A 209 9.42 15.30 12.86
C PRO A 209 10.13 16.60 13.24
N SER A 210 10.60 17.35 12.23
CA SER A 210 11.16 18.68 12.45
C SER A 210 10.07 19.71 12.74
N GLU A 211 10.45 20.89 13.26
CA GLU A 211 9.54 22.02 13.46
C GLU A 211 8.89 22.49 12.14
N GLU A 212 9.53 22.22 11.00
CA GLU A 212 9.06 22.57 9.67
C GLU A 212 8.07 21.55 9.08
N SER A 213 7.88 20.39 9.73
CA SER A 213 6.93 19.37 9.29
C SER A 213 5.49 19.89 9.38
N ASN A 214 4.64 19.51 8.43
CA ASN A 214 3.24 19.91 8.47
C ASN A 214 2.49 19.26 9.65
N ILE A 215 1.36 19.87 10.05
CA ILE A 215 0.57 19.44 11.21
C ILE A 215 0.09 17.99 11.09
N MET A 216 -0.19 17.52 9.86
CA MET A 216 -0.65 16.15 9.64
C MET A 216 0.47 15.15 9.89
N ASP A 217 1.67 15.42 9.41
CA ASP A 217 2.83 14.57 9.65
C ASP A 217 3.19 14.54 11.13
N GLN A 218 3.13 15.69 11.82
CA GLN A 218 3.32 15.76 13.27
C GLN A 218 2.26 14.94 14.02
N ALA A 219 0.99 15.08 13.65
CA ALA A 219 -0.11 14.34 14.28
C ALA A 219 -0.01 12.83 14.04
N PHE A 220 0.41 12.41 12.85
CA PHE A 220 0.61 11.01 12.52
C PHE A 220 1.79 10.42 13.32
N MET A 221 2.91 11.14 13.37
CA MET A 221 4.08 10.73 14.16
C MET A 221 3.81 10.62 15.66
N LEU A 222 2.91 11.45 16.22
CA LEU A 222 2.49 11.31 17.61
C LEU A 222 1.73 10.01 17.89
N ALA A 223 1.11 9.41 16.88
CA ALA A 223 0.41 8.14 17.00
C ALA A 223 1.31 6.92 16.73
N MET A 224 2.45 7.11 16.04
CA MET A 224 3.36 6.03 15.69
C MET A 224 4.16 5.52 16.88
N HIS A 225 4.34 4.21 16.92
CA HIS A 225 5.28 3.54 17.80
C HIS A 225 6.62 3.33 17.10
N ASP A 226 7.68 3.13 17.87
CA ASP A 226 8.98 2.79 17.31
C ASP A 226 8.91 1.46 16.57
N THR A 227 9.34 1.49 15.31
CA THR A 227 9.45 0.32 14.45
C THR A 227 10.86 -0.29 14.57
N ASP A 228 10.94 -1.60 14.64
CA ASP A 228 12.22 -2.30 14.60
C ASP A 228 12.71 -2.47 13.16
N TYR A 229 13.68 -1.65 12.76
CA TYR A 229 14.32 -1.71 11.44
C TYR A 229 15.58 -2.62 11.43
N THR A 230 15.84 -3.36 12.49
CA THR A 230 17.06 -4.18 12.64
C THR A 230 16.84 -5.57 12.07
N LEU A 231 17.40 -5.84 10.91
CA LEU A 231 17.37 -7.16 10.28
C LEU A 231 18.51 -8.06 10.81
N PRO A 232 18.36 -9.41 10.78
CA PRO A 232 19.41 -10.35 11.11
C PRO A 232 20.57 -10.26 10.10
N GLU A 233 21.76 -9.82 10.53
CA GLU A 233 22.90 -9.49 9.66
C GLU A 233 23.34 -10.64 8.74
N GLU A 234 23.32 -11.88 9.25
CA GLU A 234 23.84 -13.04 8.52
C GLU A 234 22.99 -13.35 7.25
N ARG A 235 21.67 -13.12 7.31
CA ARG A 235 20.72 -13.49 6.26
C ARG A 235 19.86 -12.31 5.79
N SER A 236 20.43 -11.12 5.77
CA SER A 236 19.71 -9.95 5.25
C SER A 236 20.61 -9.00 4.49
N VAL A 237 19.98 -8.15 3.70
CA VAL A 237 20.57 -6.97 3.07
C VAL A 237 19.56 -5.83 3.17
N THR A 238 20.00 -4.68 3.65
CA THR A 238 19.17 -3.49 3.76
C THR A 238 19.49 -2.49 2.65
N ILE A 239 18.48 -2.10 1.89
CA ILE A 239 18.53 -1.04 0.89
C ILE A 239 17.77 0.14 1.46
N ARG A 240 18.46 1.25 1.74
CA ARG A 240 17.87 2.35 2.48
C ARG A 240 18.27 3.72 1.94
N ARG A 241 17.25 4.56 1.75
CA ARG A 241 17.43 6.00 1.51
C ARG A 241 16.22 6.75 2.11
N ALA A 242 16.47 7.73 2.97
CA ALA A 242 15.43 8.65 3.37
C ALA A 242 15.03 9.52 2.18
N VAL A 243 13.80 9.40 1.71
CA VAL A 243 13.26 10.25 0.66
C VAL A 243 12.44 11.35 1.35
N GLY A 244 13.00 12.55 1.41
CA GLY A 244 12.42 13.70 2.11
C GLY A 244 11.24 14.34 1.36
N VAL A 245 10.21 13.53 1.02
CA VAL A 245 9.00 14.00 0.32
C VAL A 245 7.78 13.83 1.20
N ASN A 246 6.80 14.72 1.04
CA ASN A 246 5.51 14.58 1.70
C ASN A 246 4.84 13.27 1.26
N MET A 247 4.15 12.63 2.19
CA MET A 247 3.54 11.29 2.05
C MET A 247 2.62 11.16 0.81
N LEU A 248 1.96 12.23 0.39
CA LEU A 248 1.04 12.28 -0.77
C LEU A 248 1.58 13.11 -1.94
N ASP A 249 2.88 13.42 -1.96
CA ASP A 249 3.52 14.14 -3.05
C ASP A 249 4.12 13.17 -4.07
N PHE A 250 3.53 13.14 -5.26
CA PHE A 250 3.94 12.30 -6.38
C PHE A 250 4.67 13.09 -7.50
N ASP A 251 5.04 14.36 -7.26
CA ASP A 251 5.66 15.18 -8.28
C ASP A 251 7.09 14.72 -8.61
N GLN A 252 7.75 14.08 -7.65
CA GLN A 252 9.09 13.51 -7.80
C GLN A 252 9.09 11.98 -7.99
N ALA A 253 7.96 11.41 -8.41
CA ALA A 253 7.77 9.96 -8.49
C ALA A 253 8.88 9.24 -9.26
N GLU A 254 9.24 9.75 -10.44
CA GLU A 254 10.29 9.16 -11.28
C GLU A 254 11.67 9.20 -10.59
N ALA A 255 12.01 10.32 -9.98
CA ALA A 255 13.28 10.46 -9.26
C ALA A 255 13.36 9.51 -8.06
N ILE A 256 12.24 9.31 -7.35
CA ILE A 256 12.17 8.39 -6.20
C ILE A 256 12.30 6.93 -6.65
N MET A 257 11.66 6.53 -7.75
CA MET A 257 11.80 5.19 -8.31
C MET A 257 13.23 4.92 -8.77
N ASN A 258 13.86 5.90 -9.45
CA ASN A 258 15.23 5.80 -9.90
C ASN A 258 16.22 5.70 -8.72
N ALA A 259 15.98 6.47 -7.64
CA ALA A 259 16.78 6.37 -6.42
C ALA A 259 16.72 4.95 -5.80
N GLY A 260 15.54 4.32 -5.79
CA GLY A 260 15.38 2.93 -5.34
C GLY A 260 16.15 1.93 -6.21
N TYR A 261 16.12 2.14 -7.51
CA TYR A 261 16.89 1.32 -8.47
C TYR A 261 18.40 1.47 -8.24
N GLU A 262 18.91 2.71 -8.16
CA GLU A 262 20.33 2.99 -7.94
C GLU A 262 20.85 2.36 -6.64
N ASP A 263 20.12 2.50 -5.54
CA ASP A 263 20.50 1.94 -4.24
C ASP A 263 20.49 0.41 -4.26
N ALA A 264 19.52 -0.19 -4.94
CA ALA A 264 19.46 -1.64 -5.10
C ALA A 264 20.64 -2.17 -5.96
N VAL A 265 20.97 -1.47 -7.05
CA VAL A 265 22.15 -1.80 -7.87
C VAL A 265 23.44 -1.67 -7.05
N ALA A 266 23.55 -0.63 -6.21
CA ALA A 266 24.71 -0.47 -5.33
C ALA A 266 24.83 -1.60 -4.28
N ALA A 267 23.71 -2.14 -3.80
CA ALA A 267 23.67 -3.26 -2.86
C ALA A 267 23.83 -4.63 -3.55
N MET A 268 23.76 -4.69 -4.88
CA MET A 268 23.74 -5.94 -5.64
C MET A 268 24.96 -6.85 -5.40
N PRO A 269 26.21 -6.35 -5.30
CA PRO A 269 27.35 -7.21 -4.98
C PRO A 269 27.14 -8.01 -3.68
N GLN A 270 26.68 -7.35 -2.61
CA GLN A 270 26.39 -8.01 -1.33
C GLN A 270 25.20 -8.98 -1.44
N LEU A 271 24.18 -8.63 -2.19
CA LEU A 271 23.01 -9.48 -2.41
C LEU A 271 23.41 -10.78 -3.12
N LEU A 272 24.17 -10.67 -4.22
CA LEU A 272 24.54 -11.81 -5.03
C LEU A 272 25.49 -12.80 -4.35
N GLU A 273 26.24 -12.36 -3.32
CA GLU A 273 27.00 -13.25 -2.46
C GLU A 273 26.12 -14.15 -1.59
N LYS A 274 24.90 -13.69 -1.26
CA LYS A 274 23.95 -14.40 -0.40
C LYS A 274 22.88 -15.16 -1.15
N VAL A 275 22.63 -14.84 -2.43
CA VAL A 275 21.63 -15.50 -3.27
C VAL A 275 22.15 -16.82 -3.82
N ALA A 276 21.52 -17.93 -3.41
CA ALA A 276 21.94 -19.27 -3.79
C ALA A 276 21.70 -19.59 -5.27
N GLU A 277 20.60 -19.11 -5.84
CA GLU A 277 20.21 -19.38 -7.23
C GLU A 277 19.61 -18.12 -7.86
N ARG A 278 20.08 -17.80 -9.07
CA ARG A 278 19.55 -16.66 -9.84
C ARG A 278 18.49 -17.12 -10.84
N ARG A 279 17.57 -16.23 -11.15
CA ARG A 279 16.50 -16.45 -12.12
C ARG A 279 16.65 -15.47 -13.30
N ASP A 280 16.29 -15.92 -14.47
CA ASP A 280 16.28 -15.07 -15.67
C ASP A 280 14.94 -14.33 -15.84
N SER A 281 14.88 -13.43 -16.80
CA SER A 281 13.66 -12.67 -17.11
C SER A 281 12.50 -13.56 -17.56
N ALA A 282 12.79 -14.70 -18.19
CA ALA A 282 11.76 -15.63 -18.62
C ALA A 282 11.05 -16.31 -17.43
N TYR A 283 11.78 -16.54 -16.34
CA TYR A 283 11.19 -17.06 -15.10
C TYR A 283 10.11 -16.11 -14.54
N TYR A 284 10.41 -14.81 -14.43
CA TYR A 284 9.45 -13.85 -13.92
C TYR A 284 8.26 -13.65 -14.86
N ALA A 285 8.52 -13.57 -16.16
CA ALA A 285 7.48 -13.47 -17.18
C ALA A 285 6.54 -14.69 -17.13
N GLY A 286 7.10 -15.89 -17.07
CA GLY A 286 6.33 -17.13 -16.99
C GLY A 286 5.48 -17.25 -15.74
N ARG A 287 6.00 -16.83 -14.56
CA ARG A 287 5.21 -16.80 -13.32
C ARG A 287 4.01 -15.85 -13.43
N ARG A 288 4.24 -14.65 -13.99
CA ARG A 288 3.17 -13.65 -14.19
C ARG A 288 2.11 -14.17 -15.15
N GLU A 289 2.52 -14.72 -16.30
CA GLU A 289 1.59 -15.27 -17.28
C GLU A 289 0.76 -16.42 -16.69
N ALA A 290 1.40 -17.36 -16.00
CA ALA A 290 0.72 -18.47 -15.36
C ALA A 290 -0.26 -18.06 -14.27
N PHE A 291 0.04 -17.01 -13.51
CA PHE A 291 -0.87 -16.48 -12.49
C PHE A 291 -2.01 -15.69 -13.13
N ARG A 292 -1.72 -14.79 -14.06
CA ARG A 292 -2.73 -13.99 -14.77
C ARG A 292 -3.73 -14.83 -15.56
N ALA A 293 -3.31 -15.97 -16.07
CA ALA A 293 -4.21 -16.91 -16.73
C ALA A 293 -5.29 -17.48 -15.80
N LYS A 294 -5.09 -17.41 -14.47
CA LYS A 294 -6.09 -17.81 -13.47
C LYS A 294 -6.99 -16.65 -13.06
N CYS A 295 -6.59 -15.40 -13.31
CA CYS A 295 -7.35 -14.24 -12.93
C CYS A 295 -8.59 -14.09 -13.81
N PRO A 296 -9.80 -14.08 -13.26
CA PRO A 296 -10.99 -13.83 -14.04
C PRO A 296 -10.99 -12.37 -14.53
N PRO A 297 -11.58 -12.10 -15.71
CA PRO A 297 -11.79 -10.72 -16.14
C PRO A 297 -12.77 -10.02 -15.19
N LEU A 298 -12.54 -8.74 -14.94
CA LEU A 298 -13.46 -7.91 -14.15
C LEU A 298 -14.69 -7.56 -15.00
N VAL A 299 -15.57 -8.53 -15.18
CA VAL A 299 -16.83 -8.40 -15.97
C VAL A 299 -17.99 -8.75 -15.06
N PHE A 300 -18.99 -7.88 -15.02
CA PHE A 300 -20.21 -8.07 -14.25
C PHE A 300 -21.35 -8.40 -15.20
N ASP A 301 -21.86 -9.62 -15.14
CA ASP A 301 -22.98 -10.09 -15.97
C ASP A 301 -24.34 -9.65 -15.42
N ASP A 302 -24.38 -9.37 -14.10
CA ASP A 302 -25.59 -8.91 -13.41
C ASP A 302 -25.23 -7.96 -12.27
N TYR A 303 -26.15 -7.04 -11.94
CA TYR A 303 -25.99 -6.13 -10.80
C TYR A 303 -27.32 -5.92 -10.09
N LYS A 304 -27.30 -5.84 -8.80
CA LYS A 304 -28.44 -5.55 -7.95
C LYS A 304 -28.25 -4.21 -7.26
N LEU A 305 -29.19 -3.30 -7.49
CA LEU A 305 -29.23 -2.03 -6.76
C LEU A 305 -30.04 -2.24 -5.46
N GLU A 306 -29.44 -1.97 -4.33
CA GLU A 306 -30.10 -1.96 -3.01
C GLU A 306 -30.40 -0.53 -2.55
#